data_986ccd4f37e510c6de56a9ac0d1ba141
#
_entry.id   986ccd4f37e510c6de56a9ac0d1ba141
#
_cell.length_a   1.000
_cell.length_b   1.000
_cell.length_c   1.000
_cell.angle_alpha   90.00
_cell.angle_beta   90.00
_cell.angle_gamma   90.00
#
_symmetry.space_group_name_H-M   'P 1'
#
loop_
_entity.id
_entity.type
_entity.pdbx_description
1 polymer ?
#
loop_
_entity_poly.entity_id
_entity_poly.type
_entity_poly.pdbx_seq_one_letter_code
_entity_poly.pdbx_strand_id
1 'polypeptide(L)'
;QASIESGALIQYDREIKFANEKFDPIFAAYAKIDVETLATDPQHAEALKVGQRLFLQNCAQCHGSDARGQNGGFPNLTDDDWLYGGSGATIVKTLQGGRNAMMPAWLDAFGEDGIAEVVEYTLSLSGRQVDQELAAKGKTRFMACAACHGMDGKGNQMMGAPNLTDNVWLYGGSKRSVTETLTYGRNGVMPAFSKTLGDDKIHVVASYIYSLSNK
;
A
#
# COMPACT_ATOMS: atom_id res chain seq x y z
N GLN A 1 2.53 -9.53 42.68
CA GLN A 1 2.46 -9.37 41.21
C GLN A 1 1.49 -8.24 40.82
N ALA A 2 0.24 -8.21 41.30
CA ALA A 2 -0.75 -7.18 40.96
C ALA A 2 -0.33 -5.75 41.34
N SER A 3 0.45 -5.55 42.39
CA SER A 3 0.93 -4.21 42.81
C SER A 3 2.07 -3.69 41.91
N ILE A 4 2.88 -4.57 41.33
CA ILE A 4 3.96 -4.21 40.41
C ILE A 4 3.36 -3.86 39.03
N GLU A 5 2.40 -4.62 38.57
CA GLU A 5 1.67 -4.34 37.31
C GLU A 5 0.91 -2.99 37.38
N SER A 6 0.27 -2.68 38.51
CA SER A 6 -0.40 -1.38 38.68
C SER A 6 0.59 -0.21 38.71
N GLY A 7 1.77 -0.39 39.30
CA GLY A 7 2.83 0.63 39.33
C GLY A 7 3.39 0.91 37.92
N ALA A 8 3.65 -0.13 37.12
CA ALA A 8 4.13 0.01 35.75
C ALA A 8 3.10 0.70 34.85
N LEU A 9 1.83 0.37 34.95
CA LEU A 9 0.76 1.03 34.22
C LEU A 9 0.63 2.52 34.56
N ILE A 10 0.69 2.86 35.85
CA ILE A 10 0.65 4.27 36.30
C ILE A 10 1.86 5.06 35.76
N GLN A 11 3.05 4.46 35.77
CA GLN A 11 4.24 5.09 35.20
C GLN A 11 4.08 5.30 33.69
N TYR A 12 3.64 4.28 32.98
CA TYR A 12 3.37 4.35 31.53
C TYR A 12 2.38 5.46 31.20
N ASP A 13 1.25 5.53 31.90
CA ASP A 13 0.23 6.56 31.69
C ASP A 13 0.78 7.98 31.91
N ARG A 14 1.65 8.17 32.93
CA ARG A 14 2.31 9.45 33.19
C ARG A 14 3.28 9.82 32.05
N GLU A 15 4.06 8.90 31.58
CA GLU A 15 5.01 9.12 30.48
C GLU A 15 4.27 9.45 29.18
N ILE A 16 3.19 8.73 28.86
CA ILE A 16 2.35 9.02 27.71
C ILE A 16 1.71 10.40 27.83
N LYS A 17 1.13 10.74 29.00
CA LYS A 17 0.54 12.06 29.23
C LYS A 17 1.56 13.17 29.02
N PHE A 18 2.74 13.05 29.61
CA PHE A 18 3.83 14.03 29.46
C PHE A 18 4.27 14.15 27.98
N ALA A 19 4.41 13.03 27.29
CA ALA A 19 4.76 13.03 25.87
C ALA A 19 3.68 13.73 25.02
N ASN A 20 2.40 13.43 25.27
CA ASN A 20 1.29 14.06 24.55
C ASN A 20 1.21 15.57 24.82
N GLU A 21 1.28 16.01 26.08
CA GLU A 21 1.30 17.43 26.43
C GLU A 21 2.42 18.20 25.74
N LYS A 22 3.58 17.58 25.56
CA LYS A 22 4.75 18.18 24.91
C LYS A 22 4.68 18.18 23.39
N PHE A 23 4.20 17.10 22.77
CA PHE A 23 4.33 16.88 21.34
C PHE A 23 3.03 17.07 20.55
N ASP A 24 1.85 16.85 21.14
CA ASP A 24 0.58 17.01 20.43
C ASP A 24 0.38 18.43 19.85
N PRO A 25 0.77 19.53 20.53
CA PRO A 25 0.67 20.86 19.94
C PRO A 25 1.49 21.03 18.66
N ILE A 26 2.63 20.32 18.55
CA ILE A 26 3.49 20.35 17.36
C ILE A 26 2.80 19.61 16.20
N PHE A 27 2.25 18.43 16.46
CA PHE A 27 1.51 17.67 15.45
C PHE A 27 0.25 18.43 15.01
N ALA A 28 -0.50 19.01 15.93
CA ALA A 28 -1.68 19.82 15.62
C ALA A 28 -1.35 21.08 14.79
N ALA A 29 -0.16 21.65 14.96
CA ALA A 29 0.29 22.76 14.12
C ALA A 29 0.58 22.30 12.69
N TYR A 30 1.27 21.16 12.51
CA TYR A 30 1.52 20.58 11.19
C TYR A 30 0.25 20.10 10.50
N ALA A 31 -0.70 19.53 11.24
CA ALA A 31 -1.96 19.04 10.69
C ALA A 31 -2.88 20.13 10.10
N LYS A 32 -2.57 21.41 10.35
CA LYS A 32 -3.28 22.57 9.73
C LYS A 32 -2.75 22.92 8.33
N ILE A 33 -1.59 22.40 7.95
CA ILE A 33 -0.94 22.64 6.68
C ILE A 33 -1.33 21.48 5.77
N ASP A 34 -1.68 21.75 4.52
CA ASP A 34 -1.99 20.69 3.55
C ASP A 34 -0.84 19.68 3.42
N VAL A 35 -1.17 18.38 3.27
CA VAL A 35 -0.20 17.27 3.21
C VAL A 35 0.87 17.49 2.14
N GLU A 36 0.46 17.95 0.96
CA GLU A 36 1.35 18.12 -0.18
C GLU A 36 2.24 19.35 0.02
N THR A 37 1.68 20.42 0.58
CA THR A 37 2.44 21.62 0.98
C THR A 37 3.46 21.26 2.07
N LEU A 38 3.02 20.53 3.10
CA LEU A 38 3.91 20.09 4.18
C LEU A 38 5.04 19.20 3.66
N ALA A 39 4.79 18.44 2.58
CA ALA A 39 5.74 17.53 1.97
C ALA A 39 6.78 18.22 1.07
N THR A 40 6.40 19.33 0.41
CA THR A 40 7.21 19.92 -0.66
C THR A 40 7.82 21.28 -0.32
N ASP A 41 7.29 22.01 0.67
CA ASP A 41 7.85 23.27 1.09
C ASP A 41 9.08 23.07 2.00
N PRO A 42 10.27 23.57 1.62
CA PRO A 42 11.49 23.47 2.41
C PRO A 42 11.39 24.04 3.83
N GLN A 43 10.47 24.98 4.08
CA GLN A 43 10.22 25.55 5.40
C GLN A 43 9.72 24.49 6.41
N HIS A 44 9.16 23.39 5.90
CA HIS A 44 8.60 22.30 6.70
C HIS A 44 9.51 21.06 6.79
N ALA A 45 10.79 21.18 6.46
CA ALA A 45 11.74 20.06 6.47
C ALA A 45 11.80 19.32 7.83
N GLU A 46 11.58 20.00 8.95
CA GLU A 46 11.53 19.36 10.28
C GLU A 46 10.30 18.46 10.44
N ALA A 47 9.15 18.82 9.85
CA ALA A 47 7.97 17.95 9.85
C ALA A 47 8.24 16.64 9.12
N LEU A 48 8.97 16.67 8.00
CA LEU A 48 9.35 15.46 7.27
C LEU A 48 10.28 14.56 8.07
N LYS A 49 11.22 15.12 8.85
CA LYS A 49 12.06 14.32 9.75
C LYS A 49 11.24 13.63 10.84
N VAL A 50 10.24 14.32 11.36
CA VAL A 50 9.30 13.73 12.33
C VAL A 50 8.46 12.64 11.67
N GLY A 51 7.94 12.89 10.46
CA GLY A 51 7.22 11.91 9.66
C GLY A 51 8.04 10.67 9.36
N GLN A 52 9.32 10.83 9.02
CA GLN A 52 10.25 9.74 8.82
C GLN A 52 10.42 8.87 10.08
N ARG A 53 10.53 9.48 11.25
CA ARG A 53 10.62 8.72 12.51
C ARG A 53 9.35 7.92 12.78
N LEU A 54 8.18 8.51 12.57
CA LEU A 54 6.91 7.80 12.69
C LEU A 54 6.80 6.64 11.70
N PHE A 55 7.26 6.85 10.46
CA PHE A 55 7.33 5.81 9.44
C PHE A 55 8.23 4.65 9.87
N LEU A 56 9.44 4.93 10.31
CA LEU A 56 10.40 3.91 10.76
C LEU A 56 9.86 3.09 11.93
N GLN A 57 9.10 3.71 12.83
CA GLN A 57 8.54 3.04 14.00
C GLN A 57 7.31 2.17 13.68
N ASN A 58 6.48 2.56 12.70
CA ASN A 58 5.17 1.95 12.50
C ASN A 58 4.98 1.28 11.13
N CYS A 59 5.77 1.65 10.12
CA CYS A 59 5.54 1.25 8.73
C CYS A 59 6.69 0.42 8.14
N ALA A 60 7.92 0.67 8.61
CA ALA A 60 9.13 0.08 8.03
C ALA A 60 9.19 -1.45 8.15
N GLN A 61 8.51 -2.04 9.13
CA GLN A 61 8.45 -3.50 9.29
C GLN A 61 7.86 -4.18 8.04
N CYS A 62 6.89 -3.55 7.39
CA CYS A 62 6.24 -4.06 6.18
C CYS A 62 6.83 -3.42 4.90
N HIS A 63 7.00 -2.08 4.90
CA HIS A 63 7.40 -1.35 3.71
C HIS A 63 8.92 -1.19 3.51
N GLY A 64 9.73 -1.71 4.45
CA GLY A 64 11.17 -1.49 4.46
C GLY A 64 11.57 -0.13 5.05
N SER A 65 12.78 -0.01 5.59
CA SER A 65 13.29 1.24 6.14
C SER A 65 13.57 2.31 5.06
N ASP A 66 13.75 1.86 3.82
CA ASP A 66 13.89 2.68 2.61
C ASP A 66 12.56 2.92 1.88
N ALA A 67 11.45 2.39 2.42
CA ALA A 67 10.11 2.47 1.89
C ALA A 67 9.93 1.82 0.50
N ARG A 68 10.87 0.99 0.04
CA ARG A 68 10.81 0.34 -1.29
C ARG A 68 9.95 -0.92 -1.32
N GLY A 69 9.26 -1.22 -0.23
CA GLY A 69 8.46 -2.41 -0.12
C GLY A 69 9.28 -3.68 0.08
N GLN A 70 8.59 -4.79 0.08
CA GLN A 70 9.20 -6.12 0.18
C GLN A 70 8.47 -7.08 -0.76
N ASN A 71 9.21 -8.02 -1.34
CA ASN A 71 8.61 -9.10 -2.12
C ASN A 71 7.60 -9.86 -1.26
N GLY A 72 6.41 -10.12 -1.82
CA GLY A 72 5.36 -10.85 -1.12
C GLY A 72 4.16 -10.00 -0.69
N GLY A 73 3.99 -8.82 -1.26
CA GLY A 73 2.74 -8.06 -1.13
C GLY A 73 2.83 -6.73 -0.38
N PHE A 74 4.05 -6.26 -0.07
CA PHE A 74 4.23 -4.93 0.53
C PHE A 74 4.69 -3.94 -0.53
N PRO A 75 3.84 -2.95 -0.92
CA PRO A 75 4.15 -2.03 -2.02
C PRO A 75 5.34 -1.12 -1.72
N ASN A 76 6.05 -0.78 -2.79
CA ASN A 76 7.01 0.31 -2.81
C ASN A 76 6.26 1.65 -2.69
N LEU A 77 6.72 2.53 -1.82
CA LEU A 77 6.13 3.86 -1.59
C LEU A 77 6.99 4.98 -2.17
N THR A 78 8.03 4.62 -2.94
CA THR A 78 8.96 5.57 -3.55
C THR A 78 8.81 5.71 -5.06
N ASP A 79 7.92 4.92 -5.66
CA ASP A 79 7.57 4.98 -7.08
C ASP A 79 6.21 5.68 -7.30
N ASP A 80 5.82 5.79 -8.57
CA ASP A 80 4.57 6.44 -8.97
C ASP A 80 3.40 5.44 -9.11
N ASP A 81 3.62 4.15 -8.74
CA ASP A 81 2.61 3.11 -8.88
C ASP A 81 1.79 2.94 -7.60
N TRP A 82 0.66 3.59 -7.56
CA TRP A 82 -0.25 3.63 -6.41
C TRP A 82 -1.53 2.85 -6.65
N LEU A 83 -1.72 1.74 -5.91
CA LEU A 83 -2.93 0.90 -6.01
C LEU A 83 -4.23 1.66 -5.73
N TYR A 84 -4.21 2.60 -4.79
CA TYR A 84 -5.38 3.38 -4.36
C TYR A 84 -5.27 4.87 -4.66
N GLY A 85 -4.20 5.29 -5.34
CA GLY A 85 -3.87 6.67 -5.61
C GLY A 85 -2.90 7.28 -4.60
N GLY A 86 -2.00 8.15 -5.11
CA GLY A 86 -0.87 8.73 -4.37
C GLY A 86 -1.09 10.18 -3.92
N SER A 87 -2.31 10.77 -4.02
CA SER A 87 -2.55 12.10 -3.48
C SER A 87 -2.45 12.11 -1.95
N GLY A 88 -2.04 13.24 -1.37
CA GLY A 88 -1.93 13.39 0.08
C GLY A 88 -3.19 12.97 0.83
N ALA A 89 -4.36 13.40 0.34
CA ALA A 89 -5.65 13.04 0.91
C ALA A 89 -5.93 11.51 0.84
N THR A 90 -5.52 10.84 -0.24
CA THR A 90 -5.70 9.38 -0.39
C THR A 90 -4.77 8.62 0.53
N ILE A 91 -3.53 9.08 0.71
CA ILE A 91 -2.57 8.49 1.64
C ILE A 91 -3.11 8.59 3.09
N VAL A 92 -3.60 9.77 3.50
CA VAL A 92 -4.25 9.96 4.81
C VAL A 92 -5.40 8.97 5.00
N LYS A 93 -6.30 8.86 4.01
CA LYS A 93 -7.44 7.94 4.04
C LYS A 93 -7.00 6.47 4.17
N THR A 94 -5.92 6.12 3.49
CA THR A 94 -5.33 4.77 3.55
C THR A 94 -4.77 4.48 4.95
N LEU A 95 -4.08 5.43 5.56
CA LEU A 95 -3.54 5.29 6.91
C LEU A 95 -4.65 5.26 7.98
N GLN A 96 -5.68 6.09 7.83
CA GLN A 96 -6.80 6.13 8.78
C GLN A 96 -7.63 4.85 8.76
N GLY A 97 -8.04 4.41 7.59
CA GLY A 97 -8.98 3.28 7.42
C GLY A 97 -8.32 1.93 7.18
N GLY A 98 -7.03 1.91 6.86
CA GLY A 98 -6.38 0.72 6.33
C GLY A 98 -6.88 0.36 4.93
N ARG A 99 -6.41 -0.76 4.41
CA ARG A 99 -6.86 -1.32 3.11
C ARG A 99 -7.00 -2.83 3.21
N ASN A 100 -7.98 -3.34 2.52
CA ASN A 100 -8.17 -4.77 2.30
C ASN A 100 -8.35 -4.98 0.79
N ALA A 101 -7.33 -5.54 0.15
CA ALA A 101 -7.31 -5.79 -1.28
C ALA A 101 -7.41 -7.30 -1.53
N MET A 102 -8.55 -7.73 -2.03
CA MET A 102 -8.80 -9.14 -2.33
C MET A 102 -8.90 -9.36 -3.83
N MET A 103 -8.09 -10.26 -4.36
CA MET A 103 -8.22 -10.84 -5.69
C MET A 103 -8.67 -12.30 -5.52
N PRO A 104 -9.82 -12.71 -6.06
CA PRO A 104 -10.32 -14.08 -5.90
C PRO A 104 -9.44 -15.10 -6.65
N ALA A 105 -9.49 -16.35 -6.20
CA ALA A 105 -8.95 -17.49 -6.93
C ALA A 105 -9.83 -17.80 -8.15
N TRP A 106 -9.20 -18.23 -9.24
CA TRP A 106 -9.87 -18.49 -10.51
C TRP A 106 -9.74 -19.94 -10.99
N LEU A 107 -9.04 -20.80 -10.23
CA LEU A 107 -8.81 -22.20 -10.62
C LEU A 107 -10.11 -22.96 -10.87
N ASP A 108 -11.08 -22.82 -9.97
CA ASP A 108 -12.36 -23.54 -10.08
C ASP A 108 -13.20 -23.07 -11.28
N ALA A 109 -13.06 -21.79 -11.67
CA ALA A 109 -13.80 -21.22 -12.79
C ALA A 109 -13.13 -21.47 -14.14
N PHE A 110 -11.79 -21.51 -14.21
CA PHE A 110 -11.07 -21.57 -15.48
C PHE A 110 -10.39 -22.93 -15.73
N GLY A 111 -10.17 -23.75 -14.69
CA GLY A 111 -9.34 -24.94 -14.76
C GLY A 111 -7.87 -24.59 -15.03
N GLU A 112 -6.98 -25.60 -15.02
CA GLU A 112 -5.53 -25.41 -15.21
C GLU A 112 -5.22 -24.81 -16.58
N ASP A 113 -5.87 -25.29 -17.65
CA ASP A 113 -5.67 -24.77 -19.01
C ASP A 113 -6.09 -23.32 -19.12
N GLY A 114 -7.25 -22.96 -18.55
CA GLY A 114 -7.71 -21.57 -18.56
C GLY A 114 -6.84 -20.63 -17.74
N ILE A 115 -6.27 -21.11 -16.62
CA ILE A 115 -5.25 -20.35 -15.87
C ILE A 115 -4.03 -20.11 -16.75
N ALA A 116 -3.50 -21.13 -17.44
CA ALA A 116 -2.35 -20.98 -18.33
C ALA A 116 -2.62 -19.95 -19.43
N GLU A 117 -3.81 -19.98 -20.04
CA GLU A 117 -4.25 -19.02 -21.08
C GLU A 117 -4.28 -17.58 -20.54
N VAL A 118 -4.91 -17.35 -19.37
CA VAL A 118 -5.00 -16.00 -18.76
C VAL A 118 -3.63 -15.50 -18.31
N VAL A 119 -2.75 -16.36 -17.82
CA VAL A 119 -1.36 -16.01 -17.47
C VAL A 119 -0.63 -15.43 -18.66
N GLU A 120 -0.67 -16.13 -19.82
CA GLU A 120 0.01 -15.68 -21.02
C GLU A 120 -0.56 -14.34 -21.52
N TYR A 121 -1.89 -14.18 -21.52
CA TYR A 121 -2.49 -12.91 -21.89
C TYR A 121 -2.09 -11.78 -20.93
N THR A 122 -2.14 -12.00 -19.62
CA THR A 122 -1.78 -11.01 -18.61
C THR A 122 -0.32 -10.57 -18.77
N LEU A 123 0.60 -11.50 -18.96
CA LEU A 123 2.01 -11.18 -19.20
C LEU A 123 2.23 -10.43 -20.53
N SER A 124 1.42 -10.71 -21.55
CA SER A 124 1.49 -9.99 -22.83
C SER A 124 1.13 -8.51 -22.71
N LEU A 125 0.25 -8.15 -21.76
CA LEU A 125 -0.13 -6.76 -21.51
C LEU A 125 1.05 -5.87 -21.11
N SER A 126 2.04 -6.44 -20.41
CA SER A 126 3.30 -5.75 -20.04
C SER A 126 4.43 -5.92 -21.07
N GLY A 127 4.10 -6.34 -22.29
CA GLY A 127 5.06 -6.46 -23.39
C GLY A 127 6.02 -7.65 -23.30
N ARG A 128 5.74 -8.62 -22.45
CA ARG A 128 6.59 -9.81 -22.27
C ARG A 128 6.39 -10.80 -23.41
N GLN A 129 7.42 -11.59 -23.69
CA GLN A 129 7.32 -12.70 -24.62
C GLN A 129 6.45 -13.82 -24.01
N VAL A 130 5.46 -14.25 -24.76
CA VAL A 130 4.42 -15.19 -24.32
C VAL A 130 4.09 -16.17 -25.46
N ASP A 131 3.42 -17.26 -25.12
CA ASP A 131 2.76 -18.11 -26.09
C ASP A 131 1.56 -17.36 -26.70
N GLN A 132 1.65 -17.02 -27.98
CA GLN A 132 0.64 -16.19 -28.66
C GLN A 132 -0.70 -16.92 -28.84
N GLU A 133 -0.70 -18.25 -28.97
CA GLU A 133 -1.92 -19.03 -29.10
C GLU A 133 -2.68 -19.05 -27.76
N LEU A 134 -1.98 -19.34 -26.66
CA LEU A 134 -2.56 -19.31 -25.33
C LEU A 134 -3.01 -17.89 -24.95
N ALA A 135 -2.22 -16.86 -25.26
CA ALA A 135 -2.59 -15.47 -24.99
C ALA A 135 -3.86 -15.05 -25.75
N ALA A 136 -4.03 -15.48 -26.99
CA ALA A 136 -5.25 -15.22 -27.77
C ALA A 136 -6.51 -15.84 -27.12
N LYS A 137 -6.39 -17.05 -26.59
CA LYS A 137 -7.47 -17.71 -25.83
C LYS A 137 -7.71 -16.99 -24.49
N GLY A 138 -6.62 -16.62 -23.78
CA GLY A 138 -6.65 -15.93 -22.51
C GLY A 138 -7.32 -14.56 -22.58
N LYS A 139 -7.20 -13.84 -23.70
CA LYS A 139 -7.88 -12.57 -23.95
C LYS A 139 -9.39 -12.66 -23.76
N THR A 140 -10.02 -13.73 -24.20
CA THR A 140 -11.47 -13.93 -24.04
C THR A 140 -11.82 -14.16 -22.58
N ARG A 141 -11.01 -14.92 -21.84
CA ARG A 141 -11.24 -15.17 -20.40
C ARG A 141 -10.96 -13.94 -19.53
N PHE A 142 -10.03 -13.09 -19.97
CA PHE A 142 -9.68 -11.84 -19.27
C PHE A 142 -10.88 -10.89 -19.13
N MET A 143 -11.92 -11.05 -19.90
CA MET A 143 -13.18 -10.29 -19.74
C MET A 143 -13.74 -10.39 -18.30
N ALA A 144 -13.54 -11.51 -17.62
CA ALA A 144 -13.93 -11.66 -16.20
C ALA A 144 -13.03 -10.84 -15.25
N CYS A 145 -11.77 -10.61 -15.64
CA CYS A 145 -10.79 -9.83 -14.88
C CYS A 145 -10.96 -8.31 -15.10
N ALA A 146 -11.48 -7.95 -16.27
CA ALA A 146 -11.64 -6.55 -16.72
C ALA A 146 -12.56 -5.73 -15.80
N ALA A 147 -13.47 -6.37 -15.08
CA ALA A 147 -14.33 -5.69 -14.09
C ALA A 147 -13.53 -4.93 -13.02
N CYS A 148 -12.37 -5.46 -12.62
CA CYS A 148 -11.49 -4.84 -11.65
C CYS A 148 -10.27 -4.19 -12.33
N HIS A 149 -9.64 -4.87 -13.30
CA HIS A 149 -8.38 -4.42 -13.91
C HIS A 149 -8.56 -3.51 -15.14
N GLY A 150 -9.80 -3.24 -15.55
CA GLY A 150 -10.07 -2.49 -16.77
C GLY A 150 -9.95 -3.35 -18.05
N MET A 151 -10.64 -2.95 -19.10
CA MET A 151 -10.58 -3.63 -20.40
C MET A 151 -9.19 -3.55 -21.05
N ASP A 152 -8.44 -2.51 -20.72
CA ASP A 152 -7.07 -2.25 -21.16
C ASP A 152 -6.00 -2.76 -20.18
N GLY A 153 -6.41 -3.35 -19.06
CA GLY A 153 -5.53 -3.90 -18.04
C GLY A 153 -4.82 -2.85 -17.17
N LYS A 154 -5.18 -1.56 -17.27
CA LYS A 154 -4.51 -0.47 -16.52
C LYS A 154 -4.89 -0.36 -15.06
N GLY A 155 -5.73 -1.26 -14.56
CA GLY A 155 -6.14 -1.27 -13.18
C GLY A 155 -7.26 -0.31 -12.84
N ASN A 156 -7.57 -0.23 -11.56
CA ASN A 156 -8.60 0.66 -11.03
C ASN A 156 -8.26 1.07 -9.58
N GLN A 157 -7.82 2.30 -9.40
CA GLN A 157 -7.44 2.82 -8.09
C GLN A 157 -8.60 2.89 -7.08
N MET A 158 -9.84 3.00 -7.52
CA MET A 158 -10.99 2.97 -6.61
C MET A 158 -11.15 1.60 -5.94
N MET A 159 -10.76 0.54 -6.62
CA MET A 159 -10.83 -0.85 -6.14
C MET A 159 -9.48 -1.37 -5.62
N GLY A 160 -8.40 -0.63 -5.82
CA GLY A 160 -7.04 -1.11 -5.52
C GLY A 160 -6.59 -2.24 -6.45
N ALA A 161 -7.16 -2.32 -7.64
CA ALA A 161 -6.76 -3.28 -8.66
C ALA A 161 -5.54 -2.75 -9.43
N PRO A 162 -4.41 -3.50 -9.44
CA PRO A 162 -3.17 -3.02 -10.06
C PRO A 162 -3.26 -2.90 -11.57
N ASN A 163 -2.41 -2.03 -12.11
CA ASN A 163 -2.06 -1.98 -13.51
C ASN A 163 -1.30 -3.26 -13.91
N LEU A 164 -1.73 -3.92 -14.97
CA LEU A 164 -1.13 -5.14 -15.49
C LEU A 164 -0.30 -4.88 -16.77
N THR A 165 -0.20 -3.61 -17.19
CA THR A 165 0.48 -3.23 -18.45
C THR A 165 1.91 -2.73 -18.24
N ASP A 166 2.34 -2.59 -16.99
CA ASP A 166 3.68 -2.15 -16.61
C ASP A 166 4.56 -3.29 -16.08
N ASN A 167 5.69 -2.94 -15.47
CA ASN A 167 6.63 -3.90 -14.90
C ASN A 167 6.62 -3.94 -13.36
N VAL A 168 5.65 -3.27 -12.72
CA VAL A 168 5.52 -3.24 -11.25
C VAL A 168 4.57 -4.34 -10.80
N TRP A 169 5.10 -5.34 -10.12
CA TRP A 169 4.37 -6.55 -9.75
C TRP A 169 4.53 -6.83 -8.25
N LEU A 170 3.52 -6.50 -7.49
CA LEU A 170 3.51 -6.61 -6.02
C LEU A 170 3.82 -8.02 -5.50
N TYR A 171 3.34 -9.06 -6.19
CA TYR A 171 3.57 -10.47 -5.84
C TYR A 171 4.55 -11.17 -6.80
N GLY A 172 5.26 -10.39 -7.62
CA GLY A 172 6.17 -10.87 -8.63
C GLY A 172 5.51 -11.14 -9.98
N GLY A 173 6.22 -10.73 -11.06
CA GLY A 173 5.75 -10.80 -12.45
C GLY A 173 6.26 -12.01 -13.21
N SER A 174 6.81 -13.04 -12.57
CA SER A 174 7.16 -14.29 -13.25
C SER A 174 5.89 -15.06 -13.62
N LYS A 175 5.97 -15.89 -14.68
CA LYS A 175 4.88 -16.79 -15.06
C LYS A 175 4.38 -17.59 -13.86
N ARG A 176 5.31 -18.14 -13.05
CA ARG A 176 4.98 -18.86 -11.83
C ARG A 176 4.20 -18.01 -10.83
N SER A 177 4.63 -16.78 -10.56
CA SER A 177 3.98 -15.90 -9.57
C SER A 177 2.59 -15.48 -10.02
N VAL A 178 2.40 -15.22 -11.31
CA VAL A 178 1.08 -14.87 -11.88
C VAL A 178 0.16 -16.09 -11.87
N THR A 179 0.67 -17.29 -12.22
CA THR A 179 -0.08 -18.56 -12.08
C THR A 179 -0.54 -18.77 -10.65
N GLU A 180 0.36 -18.63 -9.66
CA GLU A 180 0.02 -18.77 -8.23
C GLU A 180 -1.06 -17.76 -7.81
N THR A 181 -0.95 -16.50 -8.27
CA THR A 181 -1.93 -15.46 -7.98
C THR A 181 -3.31 -15.78 -8.54
N LEU A 182 -3.40 -16.29 -9.77
CA LEU A 182 -4.67 -16.69 -10.38
C LEU A 182 -5.24 -17.97 -9.77
N THR A 183 -4.37 -18.92 -9.41
CA THR A 183 -4.78 -20.21 -8.83
C THR A 183 -5.37 -20.03 -7.43
N TYR A 184 -4.70 -19.28 -6.56
CA TYR A 184 -5.04 -19.21 -5.14
C TYR A 184 -5.66 -17.88 -4.72
N GLY A 185 -5.66 -16.88 -5.59
CA GLY A 185 -6.03 -15.51 -5.23
C GLY A 185 -4.97 -14.81 -4.37
N ARG A 186 -5.28 -13.58 -3.98
CA ARG A 186 -4.49 -12.78 -3.03
C ARG A 186 -5.40 -12.04 -2.07
N ASN A 187 -4.93 -11.88 -0.84
CA ASN A 187 -5.60 -11.05 0.15
C ASN A 187 -4.54 -10.22 0.89
N GLY A 188 -4.39 -8.97 0.49
CA GLY A 188 -3.48 -8.02 1.11
C GLY A 188 -4.20 -7.15 2.14
N VAL A 189 -3.70 -7.11 3.36
CA VAL A 189 -4.28 -6.28 4.43
C VAL A 189 -3.24 -5.30 4.93
N MET A 190 -3.55 -4.00 4.83
CA MET A 190 -2.87 -2.92 5.51
C MET A 190 -3.75 -2.47 6.68
N PRO A 191 -3.29 -2.52 7.93
CA PRO A 191 -4.10 -2.14 9.08
C PRO A 191 -4.38 -0.64 9.12
N ALA A 192 -5.46 -0.26 9.79
CA ALA A 192 -5.78 1.13 10.11
C ALA A 192 -4.92 1.63 11.30
N PHE A 193 -4.44 2.86 11.19
CA PHE A 193 -3.57 3.48 12.21
C PHE A 193 -4.24 4.57 13.04
N SER A 194 -5.52 4.90 12.80
CA SER A 194 -6.24 5.95 13.55
C SER A 194 -6.18 5.77 15.07
N LYS A 195 -6.35 4.53 15.54
CA LYS A 195 -6.32 4.22 16.98
C LYS A 195 -4.92 4.29 17.59
N THR A 196 -3.89 4.01 16.79
CA THR A 196 -2.51 3.91 17.26
C THR A 196 -1.80 5.27 17.18
N LEU A 197 -2.01 6.02 16.11
CA LEU A 197 -1.30 7.27 15.86
C LEU A 197 -2.17 8.52 16.12
N GLY A 198 -3.48 8.45 15.87
CA GLY A 198 -4.34 9.62 15.81
C GLY A 198 -4.13 10.42 14.52
N ASP A 199 -5.09 11.31 14.21
CA ASP A 199 -5.17 11.98 12.91
C ASP A 199 -3.99 12.94 12.65
N ASP A 200 -3.53 13.67 13.64
CA ASP A 200 -2.44 14.64 13.49
C ASP A 200 -1.11 13.96 13.14
N LYS A 201 -0.79 12.83 13.78
CA LYS A 201 0.43 12.05 13.46
C LYS A 201 0.29 11.34 12.11
N ILE A 202 -0.92 10.86 11.77
CA ILE A 202 -1.21 10.31 10.43
C ILE A 202 -0.95 11.36 9.36
N HIS A 203 -1.37 12.60 9.58
CA HIS A 203 -1.15 13.69 8.64
C HIS A 203 0.34 13.92 8.37
N VAL A 204 1.15 13.96 9.43
CA VAL A 204 2.60 14.15 9.32
C VAL A 204 3.31 12.97 8.66
N VAL A 205 2.93 11.73 8.99
CA VAL A 205 3.52 10.56 8.31
C VAL A 205 3.06 10.46 6.86
N ALA A 206 1.83 10.87 6.54
CA ALA A 206 1.33 10.94 5.17
C ALA A 206 2.14 11.93 4.32
N SER A 207 2.49 13.10 4.88
CA SER A 207 3.35 14.08 4.19
C SER A 207 4.74 13.53 3.92
N TYR A 208 5.32 12.79 4.84
CA TYR A 208 6.59 12.10 4.60
C TYR A 208 6.46 11.05 3.48
N ILE A 209 5.42 10.20 3.51
CA ILE A 209 5.19 9.19 2.48
C ILE A 209 4.99 9.87 1.10
N TYR A 210 4.19 10.94 1.03
CA TYR A 210 3.99 11.71 -0.19
C TYR A 210 5.31 12.24 -0.76
N SER A 211 6.20 12.74 0.11
CA SER A 211 7.51 13.27 -0.31
C SER A 211 8.45 12.22 -0.89
N LEU A 212 8.20 10.92 -0.70
CA LEU A 212 9.07 9.85 -1.19
C LEU A 212 8.96 9.65 -2.70
N SER A 213 7.76 9.81 -3.26
CA SER A 213 7.48 9.68 -4.70
C SER A 213 7.40 11.03 -5.43
N ASN A 214 7.18 12.13 -4.71
CA ASN A 214 7.05 13.49 -5.28
C ASN A 214 8.28 14.35 -4.90
N LYS A 215 9.40 14.12 -5.59
CA LYS A 215 10.68 14.82 -5.36
C LYS A 215 10.84 16.00 -6.30
#